data_546850585dd5101e1987e497b2c272a8
#
_entry.id   546850585dd5101e1987e497b2c272a8
#
_cell.length_a   1.000
_cell.length_b   1.000
_cell.length_c   1.000
_cell.angle_alpha   90.00
_cell.angle_beta   90.00
_cell.angle_gamma   90.00
#
_symmetry.space_group_name_H-M   'P 1'
#
loop_
_entity.id
_entity.type
_entity.pdbx_description
1 polymer ?
#
loop_
_entity_poly.entity_id
_entity_poly.type
_entity_poly.pdbx_seq_one_letter_code
_entity_poly.pdbx_strand_id
1 'polypeptide(L)'
;MRFAYLSSDVTLPGSPNRRSDAFEHDHMMEALRDGLRDVAGSSAEWVDVAWDDGQVDWTNFDAAMIGTAWDYWDRQDDFLETLQRISTATRLYNSPELVRWNSHKSYLRDLGKKGARLIPTLWIDEPVGSSLDDAFDALQADKLVLKRQVGAGADGQHLIERGDALPPFTHPMMAQPFLPAILAEGELSFVFIGGDFSHALIKRAAEGDYRIQSTYGGTEEAITPNEADLAAAQGVLSYLDAPPLYGRVDMLRASDGGLLLMELELIEPYLYPHQGPDLGRHIAEALMARIDG
;
A
#
# COMPACT_ATOMS: atom_id res chain seq x y z
N MET A 1 2.36 26.73 8.36
CA MET A 1 2.82 25.36 8.67
C MET A 1 3.46 24.73 7.43
N ARG A 2 4.42 23.86 7.65
CA ARG A 2 5.13 23.15 6.56
C ARG A 2 5.05 21.66 6.79
N PHE A 3 4.59 20.94 5.79
CA PHE A 3 4.43 19.49 5.82
C PHE A 3 5.34 18.84 4.79
N ALA A 4 6.14 17.87 5.21
CA ALA A 4 6.97 17.11 4.29
C ALA A 4 6.17 15.92 3.72
N TYR A 5 6.22 15.76 2.39
CA TYR A 5 5.77 14.56 1.70
C TYR A 5 7.00 13.76 1.28
N LEU A 6 7.21 12.59 1.90
CA LEU A 6 8.41 11.80 1.68
C LEU A 6 8.29 11.02 0.37
N SER A 7 9.12 11.39 -0.57
CA SER A 7 9.22 10.81 -1.91
C SER A 7 10.56 10.13 -2.09
N SER A 8 10.82 9.60 -3.26
CA SER A 8 12.12 9.05 -3.64
C SER A 8 12.63 9.66 -4.95
N ASP A 9 13.91 9.49 -5.24
CA ASP A 9 14.51 9.97 -6.49
C ASP A 9 13.76 9.43 -7.72
N VAL A 10 13.24 8.21 -7.63
CA VAL A 10 12.49 7.59 -8.75
C VAL A 10 11.09 8.19 -8.97
N THR A 11 10.60 9.06 -8.09
CA THR A 11 9.28 9.70 -8.21
C THR A 11 9.34 11.21 -8.33
N LEU A 12 10.40 11.85 -7.82
CA LEU A 12 10.55 13.31 -7.81
C LEU A 12 10.57 13.92 -9.21
N PRO A 13 9.88 15.07 -9.41
CA PRO A 13 9.96 15.82 -10.66
C PRO A 13 11.39 16.24 -11.00
N GLY A 14 11.77 16.02 -12.25
CA GLY A 14 13.10 16.40 -12.75
C GLY A 14 14.22 15.41 -12.47
N SER A 15 13.99 14.34 -11.73
CA SER A 15 14.98 13.27 -11.56
C SER A 15 15.22 12.54 -12.89
N PRO A 16 16.49 12.24 -13.24
CA PRO A 16 16.83 11.43 -14.40
C PRO A 16 16.41 9.95 -14.24
N ASN A 17 16.16 9.52 -13.00
CA ASN A 17 15.76 8.14 -12.66
C ASN A 17 14.25 7.99 -12.52
N ARG A 18 13.48 9.00 -12.86
CA ARG A 18 12.04 9.03 -12.66
C ARG A 18 11.34 7.92 -13.44
N ARG A 19 10.52 7.14 -12.72
CA ARG A 19 9.75 6.01 -13.26
C ARG A 19 8.61 6.50 -14.17
N SER A 20 8.17 5.66 -15.07
CA SER A 20 7.05 5.96 -15.98
C SER A 20 5.70 6.10 -15.26
N ASP A 21 5.55 5.45 -14.09
CA ASP A 21 4.36 5.53 -13.24
C ASP A 21 4.43 6.66 -12.20
N ALA A 22 5.48 7.47 -12.19
CA ALA A 22 5.61 8.61 -11.27
C ALA A 22 4.59 9.74 -11.51
N PHE A 23 3.74 9.65 -12.55
CA PHE A 23 2.58 10.52 -12.68
C PHE A 23 1.60 10.37 -11.50
N GLU A 24 1.55 9.20 -10.86
CA GLU A 24 0.75 8.97 -9.66
C GLU A 24 1.23 9.85 -8.49
N HIS A 25 2.54 10.10 -8.39
CA HIS A 25 3.10 11.09 -7.47
C HIS A 25 2.57 12.50 -7.75
N ASP A 26 2.54 12.91 -9.03
CA ASP A 26 2.05 14.24 -9.41
C ASP A 26 0.57 14.42 -9.03
N HIS A 27 -0.26 13.40 -9.30
CA HIS A 27 -1.67 13.39 -8.90
C HIS A 27 -1.85 13.50 -7.37
N MET A 28 -1.02 12.77 -6.60
CA MET A 28 -1.04 12.88 -5.13
C MET A 28 -0.67 14.29 -4.66
N MET A 29 0.41 14.86 -5.19
CA MET A 29 0.88 16.20 -4.81
C MET A 29 -0.12 17.29 -5.19
N GLU A 30 -0.78 17.17 -6.34
CA GLU A 30 -1.86 18.09 -6.74
C GLU A 30 -3.02 18.03 -5.75
N ALA A 31 -3.55 16.84 -5.48
CA ALA A 31 -4.66 16.68 -4.54
C ALA A 31 -4.33 17.15 -3.12
N LEU A 32 -3.12 16.83 -2.62
CA LEU A 32 -2.66 17.25 -1.31
C LEU A 32 -2.54 18.80 -1.19
N ARG A 33 -1.99 19.46 -2.21
CA ARG A 33 -1.83 20.93 -2.23
C ARG A 33 -3.18 21.61 -2.30
N ASP A 34 -4.09 21.12 -3.13
CA ASP A 34 -5.42 21.69 -3.27
C ASP A 34 -6.24 21.49 -1.99
N GLY A 35 -6.28 20.28 -1.42
CA GLY A 35 -6.97 20.03 -0.17
C GLY A 35 -6.41 20.82 1.02
N LEU A 36 -5.08 20.98 1.11
CA LEU A 36 -4.48 21.81 2.15
C LEU A 36 -4.82 23.30 1.98
N ARG A 37 -4.89 23.78 0.73
CA ARG A 37 -5.31 25.16 0.43
C ARG A 37 -6.75 25.40 0.85
N ASP A 38 -7.63 24.43 0.63
CA ASP A 38 -9.03 24.53 1.02
C ASP A 38 -9.23 24.58 2.54
N VAL A 39 -8.42 23.83 3.30
CA VAL A 39 -8.51 23.74 4.76
C VAL A 39 -7.76 24.86 5.48
N ALA A 40 -6.54 25.19 5.05
CA ALA A 40 -5.62 26.07 5.76
C ALA A 40 -5.25 27.35 4.97
N GLY A 41 -5.74 27.51 3.75
CA GLY A 41 -5.41 28.65 2.88
C GLY A 41 -3.92 28.69 2.56
N SER A 42 -3.36 29.91 2.54
CA SER A 42 -1.91 30.13 2.28
C SER A 42 -1.03 30.01 3.53
N SER A 43 -1.59 29.64 4.68
CA SER A 43 -0.86 29.52 5.93
C SER A 43 -0.11 28.19 6.07
N ALA A 44 -0.31 27.26 5.14
CA ALA A 44 0.31 25.94 5.15
C ALA A 44 0.75 25.52 3.73
N GLU A 45 1.79 24.69 3.65
CA GLU A 45 2.32 24.16 2.39
C GLU A 45 2.77 22.71 2.52
N TRP A 46 2.67 21.96 1.43
CA TRP A 46 3.34 20.68 1.26
C TRP A 46 4.67 20.89 0.55
N VAL A 47 5.71 20.29 1.09
CA VAL A 47 7.06 20.26 0.52
C VAL A 47 7.39 18.83 0.17
N ASP A 48 7.68 18.60 -1.09
CA ASP A 48 8.10 17.33 -1.62
C ASP A 48 9.59 17.11 -1.34
N VAL A 49 9.95 16.01 -0.69
CA VAL A 49 11.30 15.77 -0.17
C VAL A 49 11.70 14.31 -0.39
N ALA A 50 12.90 14.08 -0.95
CA ALA A 50 13.44 12.71 -0.97
C ALA A 50 13.68 12.22 0.46
N TRP A 51 13.19 11.03 0.77
CA TRP A 51 13.31 10.47 2.13
C TRP A 51 14.76 10.28 2.58
N ASP A 52 15.68 10.10 1.64
CA ASP A 52 17.12 9.88 1.86
C ASP A 52 17.99 11.13 1.64
N ASP A 53 17.38 12.32 1.47
CA ASP A 53 18.15 13.56 1.36
C ASP A 53 18.76 13.92 2.73
N GLY A 54 20.06 13.70 2.85
CA GLY A 54 20.81 14.00 4.07
C GLY A 54 20.99 15.49 4.39
N GLN A 55 20.55 16.40 3.51
CA GLN A 55 20.65 17.85 3.71
C GLN A 55 19.39 18.46 4.35
N VAL A 56 18.33 17.68 4.48
CA VAL A 56 17.05 18.16 5.01
C VAL A 56 17.13 18.33 6.53
N ASP A 57 16.83 19.53 6.98
CA ASP A 57 16.59 19.81 8.39
C ASP A 57 15.10 19.58 8.72
N TRP A 58 14.81 18.42 9.27
CA TRP A 58 13.44 17.97 9.60
C TRP A 58 12.77 18.83 10.69
N THR A 59 13.53 19.60 11.47
CA THR A 59 12.95 20.52 12.47
C THR A 59 12.23 21.71 11.84
N ASN A 60 12.40 21.93 10.54
CA ASN A 60 11.69 22.96 9.77
C ASN A 60 10.28 22.54 9.34
N PHE A 61 9.84 21.33 9.68
CA PHE A 61 8.51 20.81 9.35
C PHE A 61 7.68 20.59 10.60
N ASP A 62 6.40 20.94 10.54
CA ASP A 62 5.42 20.69 11.59
C ASP A 62 5.00 19.22 11.65
N ALA A 63 4.99 18.55 10.46
CA ALA A 63 4.80 17.12 10.34
C ALA A 63 5.35 16.59 9.01
N ALA A 64 5.50 15.27 8.94
CA ALA A 64 5.85 14.53 7.74
C ALA A 64 4.85 13.38 7.49
N MET A 65 4.57 13.11 6.23
CA MET A 65 3.79 11.98 5.74
C MET A 65 4.63 11.19 4.76
N ILE A 66 4.61 9.86 4.87
CA ILE A 66 5.26 9.02 3.87
C ILE A 66 4.36 9.00 2.62
N GLY A 67 4.96 9.27 1.48
CA GLY A 67 4.29 9.33 0.20
C GLY A 67 4.84 8.30 -0.77
N THR A 68 5.40 8.77 -1.87
CA THR A 68 5.89 7.91 -2.95
C THR A 68 7.37 7.54 -2.79
N ALA A 69 7.72 6.97 -1.65
CA ALA A 69 9.06 6.46 -1.34
C ALA A 69 9.32 5.10 -2.05
N TRP A 70 9.09 5.04 -3.38
CA TRP A 70 8.99 3.80 -4.16
C TRP A 70 10.33 3.16 -4.54
N ASP A 71 11.29 3.23 -3.64
CA ASP A 71 12.57 2.53 -3.70
C ASP A 71 13.01 2.00 -2.33
N TYR A 72 12.14 2.14 -1.30
CA TYR A 72 12.49 1.81 0.08
C TYR A 72 12.75 0.30 0.28
N TRP A 73 12.07 -0.57 -0.46
CA TRP A 73 12.21 -2.02 -0.28
C TRP A 73 13.60 -2.56 -0.68
N ASP A 74 14.32 -1.86 -1.54
CA ASP A 74 15.70 -2.19 -1.90
C ASP A 74 16.69 -1.72 -0.83
N ARG A 75 16.28 -0.77 0.05
CA ARG A 75 17.08 -0.13 1.10
C ARG A 75 16.28 -0.03 2.41
N GLN A 76 15.59 -1.11 2.78
CA GLN A 76 14.62 -1.11 3.88
C GLN A 76 15.23 -0.65 5.22
N ASP A 77 16.43 -1.11 5.57
CA ASP A 77 17.08 -0.74 6.83
C ASP A 77 17.41 0.76 6.87
N ASP A 78 17.95 1.32 5.79
CA ASP A 78 18.25 2.75 5.66
C ASP A 78 16.97 3.59 5.76
N PHE A 79 15.89 3.11 5.12
CA PHE A 79 14.59 3.77 5.17
C PHE A 79 14.03 3.82 6.59
N LEU A 80 14.00 2.68 7.28
CA LEU A 80 13.51 2.60 8.66
C LEU A 80 14.37 3.42 9.63
N GLU A 81 15.69 3.47 9.44
CA GLU A 81 16.57 4.34 10.23
C GLU A 81 16.28 5.82 9.97
N THR A 82 16.05 6.18 8.70
CA THR A 82 15.68 7.56 8.33
C THR A 82 14.33 7.96 8.93
N LEU A 83 13.31 7.11 8.85
CA LEU A 83 12.02 7.39 9.48
C LEU A 83 12.15 7.59 11.00
N GLN A 84 13.01 6.81 11.66
CA GLN A 84 13.27 6.99 13.08
C GLN A 84 13.93 8.37 13.38
N ARG A 85 14.87 8.82 12.54
CA ARG A 85 15.47 10.16 12.66
C ARG A 85 14.44 11.26 12.44
N ILE A 86 13.59 11.13 11.41
CA ILE A 86 12.51 12.09 11.13
C ILE A 86 11.56 12.18 12.31
N SER A 87 11.11 11.05 12.85
CA SER A 87 10.16 11.00 13.96
C SER A 87 10.70 11.59 15.28
N THR A 88 12.04 11.69 15.41
CA THR A 88 12.69 12.36 16.54
C THR A 88 12.68 13.89 16.37
N ALA A 89 12.69 14.38 15.13
CA ALA A 89 12.77 15.80 14.81
C ALA A 89 11.39 16.44 14.57
N THR A 90 10.45 15.68 14.02
CA THR A 90 9.09 16.16 13.72
C THR A 90 8.07 15.02 13.85
N ARG A 91 6.78 15.34 13.81
CA ARG A 91 5.70 14.35 13.84
C ARG A 91 5.67 13.60 12.51
N LEU A 92 5.90 12.29 12.52
CA LEU A 92 5.82 11.43 11.33
C LEU A 92 4.55 10.59 11.34
N TYR A 93 3.81 10.61 10.26
CA TYR A 93 2.61 9.80 10.03
C TYR A 93 2.78 8.97 8.73
N ASN A 94 2.59 7.66 8.73
CA ASN A 94 2.37 6.71 9.81
C ASN A 94 3.69 6.47 10.58
N SER A 95 3.61 6.00 11.83
CA SER A 95 4.80 5.93 12.70
C SER A 95 5.85 4.91 12.20
N PRO A 96 7.15 5.08 12.58
CA PRO A 96 8.19 4.12 12.22
C PRO A 96 7.90 2.68 12.67
N GLU A 97 7.23 2.51 13.82
CA GLU A 97 6.86 1.19 14.36
C GLU A 97 5.80 0.54 13.47
N LEU A 98 4.79 1.31 13.04
CA LEU A 98 3.76 0.85 12.12
C LEU A 98 4.36 0.46 10.76
N VAL A 99 5.26 1.30 10.24
CA VAL A 99 5.96 1.04 8.99
C VAL A 99 6.82 -0.23 9.07
N ARG A 100 7.60 -0.38 10.14
CA ARG A 100 8.43 -1.58 10.38
C ARG A 100 7.58 -2.86 10.41
N TRP A 101 6.44 -2.83 11.07
CA TRP A 101 5.52 -3.96 11.11
C TRP A 101 4.92 -4.25 9.74
N ASN A 102 4.49 -3.22 9.00
CA ASN A 102 3.80 -3.36 7.72
C ASN A 102 4.75 -3.66 6.55
N SER A 103 6.05 -3.33 6.66
CA SER A 103 7.04 -3.53 5.59
C SER A 103 7.35 -5.00 5.26
N HIS A 104 7.03 -5.92 6.16
CA HIS A 104 7.12 -7.35 5.93
C HIS A 104 5.73 -7.97 5.93
N LYS A 105 5.33 -8.65 4.86
CA LYS A 105 3.96 -9.17 4.67
C LYS A 105 3.50 -10.16 5.76
N SER A 106 4.39 -10.57 6.67
CA SER A 106 4.01 -11.35 7.87
C SER A 106 2.98 -10.63 8.76
N TYR A 107 2.77 -9.32 8.60
CA TYR A 107 1.68 -8.61 9.27
C TYR A 107 0.31 -9.26 8.99
N LEU A 108 0.15 -9.92 7.84
CA LEU A 108 -1.06 -10.68 7.53
C LEU A 108 -1.30 -11.81 8.54
N ARG A 109 -0.22 -12.51 8.99
CA ARG A 109 -0.36 -13.53 10.06
C ARG A 109 -0.92 -12.93 11.35
N ASP A 110 -0.47 -11.73 11.69
CA ASP A 110 -0.91 -11.07 12.92
C ASP A 110 -2.35 -10.59 12.81
N LEU A 111 -2.74 -10.05 11.66
CA LEU A 111 -4.13 -9.71 11.37
C LEU A 111 -5.04 -10.96 11.38
N GLY A 112 -4.58 -12.06 10.80
CA GLY A 112 -5.32 -13.34 10.83
C GLY A 112 -5.53 -13.87 12.24
N LYS A 113 -4.52 -13.79 13.13
CA LYS A 113 -4.66 -14.14 14.57
C LYS A 113 -5.68 -13.26 15.30
N LYS A 114 -5.83 -12.00 14.88
CA LYS A 114 -6.83 -11.06 15.41
C LYS A 114 -8.23 -11.26 14.79
N GLY A 115 -8.37 -12.11 13.77
CA GLY A 115 -9.65 -12.47 13.15
C GLY A 115 -9.90 -11.95 11.74
N ALA A 116 -8.92 -11.30 11.11
CA ALA A 116 -9.05 -10.89 9.72
C ALA A 116 -9.23 -12.10 8.79
N ARG A 117 -10.17 -12.02 7.85
CA ARG A 117 -10.34 -13.01 6.79
C ARG A 117 -9.27 -12.79 5.72
N LEU A 118 -8.35 -13.73 5.60
CA LEU A 118 -7.21 -13.63 4.69
C LEU A 118 -7.37 -14.58 3.50
N ILE A 119 -6.71 -14.27 2.40
CA ILE A 119 -6.39 -15.27 1.38
C ILE A 119 -5.49 -16.32 2.05
N PRO A 120 -5.79 -17.63 1.95
CA PRO A 120 -4.92 -18.68 2.48
C PRO A 120 -3.48 -18.47 1.99
N THR A 121 -2.53 -18.46 2.93
CA THR A 121 -1.14 -18.09 2.61
C THR A 121 -0.18 -19.05 3.26
N LEU A 122 0.75 -19.59 2.47
CA LEU A 122 1.93 -20.30 2.94
C LEU A 122 3.17 -19.42 2.79
N TRP A 123 4.04 -19.52 3.78
CA TRP A 123 5.29 -18.76 3.85
C TRP A 123 6.44 -19.69 3.54
N ILE A 124 7.26 -19.32 2.56
CA ILE A 124 8.29 -20.17 1.99
C ILE A 124 9.60 -19.38 2.06
N ASP A 125 10.43 -19.69 3.05
CA ASP A 125 11.69 -19.00 3.25
C ASP A 125 12.73 -19.42 2.20
N GLU A 126 12.68 -20.69 1.78
CA GLU A 126 13.51 -21.24 0.71
C GLU A 126 12.60 -21.80 -0.41
N PRO A 127 12.24 -20.99 -1.41
CA PRO A 127 11.34 -21.42 -2.48
C PRO A 127 12.11 -22.29 -3.51
N VAL A 128 12.05 -23.60 -3.31
CA VAL A 128 12.57 -24.64 -4.21
C VAL A 128 11.43 -25.53 -4.70
N GLY A 129 11.68 -26.35 -5.73
CA GLY A 129 10.66 -27.16 -6.36
C GLY A 129 9.79 -27.95 -5.37
N SER A 130 10.43 -28.68 -4.42
CA SER A 130 9.69 -29.48 -3.42
C SER A 130 8.82 -28.63 -2.47
N SER A 131 9.28 -27.45 -2.04
CA SER A 131 8.50 -26.58 -1.17
C SER A 131 7.29 -25.97 -1.88
N LEU A 132 7.36 -25.82 -3.21
CA LEU A 132 6.25 -25.34 -4.03
C LEU A 132 5.25 -26.47 -4.33
N ASP A 133 5.70 -27.71 -4.55
CA ASP A 133 4.82 -28.87 -4.66
C ASP A 133 4.00 -29.05 -3.38
N ASP A 134 4.64 -28.95 -2.21
CA ASP A 134 3.98 -28.97 -0.90
C ASP A 134 2.96 -27.82 -0.75
N ALA A 135 3.26 -26.64 -1.32
CA ALA A 135 2.36 -25.50 -1.28
C ALA A 135 1.08 -25.72 -2.11
N PHE A 136 1.19 -26.32 -3.29
CA PHE A 136 0.02 -26.69 -4.09
C PHE A 136 -0.88 -27.66 -3.34
N ASP A 137 -0.30 -28.66 -2.66
CA ASP A 137 -1.05 -29.65 -1.91
C ASP A 137 -1.73 -29.05 -0.68
N ALA A 138 -1.00 -28.27 0.09
CA ALA A 138 -1.51 -27.65 1.31
C ALA A 138 -2.59 -26.59 1.05
N LEU A 139 -2.46 -25.83 -0.05
CA LEU A 139 -3.45 -24.83 -0.45
C LEU A 139 -4.58 -25.41 -1.30
N GLN A 140 -4.49 -26.68 -1.69
CA GLN A 140 -5.46 -27.38 -2.54
C GLN A 140 -5.77 -26.58 -3.83
N ALA A 141 -4.73 -26.07 -4.47
CA ALA A 141 -4.83 -25.20 -5.64
C ALA A 141 -4.05 -25.74 -6.84
N ASP A 142 -4.56 -25.51 -8.05
CA ASP A 142 -3.88 -25.85 -9.29
C ASP A 142 -2.96 -24.72 -9.78
N LYS A 143 -3.23 -23.49 -9.32
CA LYS A 143 -2.46 -22.30 -9.64
C LYS A 143 -2.14 -21.52 -8.36
N LEU A 144 -0.89 -21.07 -8.24
CA LEU A 144 -0.44 -20.25 -7.12
C LEU A 144 0.08 -18.90 -7.60
N VAL A 145 -0.18 -17.87 -6.80
CA VAL A 145 0.48 -16.58 -6.90
C VAL A 145 1.59 -16.55 -5.86
N LEU A 146 2.82 -16.44 -6.32
CA LEU A 146 3.99 -16.24 -5.47
C LEU A 146 4.30 -14.75 -5.38
N LYS A 147 4.50 -14.25 -4.16
CA LYS A 147 4.85 -12.85 -3.90
C LYS A 147 6.07 -12.81 -2.97
N ARG A 148 6.92 -11.80 -3.12
CA ARG A 148 7.97 -11.53 -2.12
C ARG A 148 7.35 -11.21 -0.76
N GLN A 149 8.02 -11.64 0.32
CA GLN A 149 7.60 -11.29 1.69
C GLN A 149 7.87 -9.82 2.02
N VAL A 150 8.85 -9.20 1.35
CA VAL A 150 9.12 -7.76 1.33
C VAL A 150 9.09 -7.28 -0.11
N GLY A 151 8.32 -6.24 -0.41
CA GLY A 151 8.19 -5.69 -1.77
C GLY A 151 6.80 -5.10 -2.03
N ALA A 152 6.69 -4.28 -3.07
CA ALA A 152 5.49 -3.59 -3.51
C ALA A 152 5.33 -3.67 -5.04
N GLY A 153 4.22 -3.16 -5.59
CA GLY A 153 4.00 -2.98 -7.04
C GLY A 153 4.01 -4.26 -7.88
N ALA A 154 3.72 -5.43 -7.30
CA ALA A 154 3.83 -6.75 -7.96
C ALA A 154 5.26 -7.11 -8.43
N ASP A 155 6.31 -6.41 -7.95
CA ASP A 155 7.68 -6.78 -8.29
C ASP A 155 8.02 -8.18 -7.76
N GLY A 156 8.57 -9.03 -8.65
CA GLY A 156 8.87 -10.43 -8.35
C GLY A 156 7.65 -11.30 -8.06
N GLN A 157 6.44 -10.88 -8.47
CA GLN A 157 5.25 -11.71 -8.41
C GLN A 157 5.20 -12.70 -9.59
N HIS A 158 4.86 -13.95 -9.31
CA HIS A 158 4.74 -15.01 -10.30
C HIS A 158 3.42 -15.75 -10.16
N LEU A 159 2.73 -15.96 -11.27
CA LEU A 159 1.65 -16.94 -11.37
C LEU A 159 2.26 -18.25 -11.88
N ILE A 160 2.08 -19.31 -11.13
CA ILE A 160 2.62 -20.62 -11.48
C ILE A 160 1.53 -21.70 -11.48
N GLU A 161 1.67 -22.68 -12.35
CA GLU A 161 0.89 -23.90 -12.35
C GLU A 161 1.74 -25.08 -11.91
N ARG A 162 1.11 -26.14 -11.43
CA ARG A 162 1.84 -27.34 -11.00
C ARG A 162 2.59 -27.95 -12.20
N GLY A 163 3.89 -28.12 -12.04
CA GLY A 163 4.78 -28.66 -13.06
C GLY A 163 5.45 -27.62 -13.95
N ASP A 164 5.20 -26.34 -13.73
CA ASP A 164 5.91 -25.28 -14.45
C ASP A 164 7.41 -25.28 -14.14
N ALA A 165 8.20 -24.85 -15.13
CA ALA A 165 9.60 -24.54 -14.91
C ALA A 165 9.71 -23.26 -14.08
N LEU A 166 10.28 -23.38 -12.89
CA LEU A 166 10.37 -22.27 -11.94
C LEU A 166 11.58 -21.38 -12.23
N PRO A 167 11.44 -20.05 -12.14
CA PRO A 167 12.60 -19.18 -12.12
C PRO A 167 13.40 -19.38 -10.82
N PRO A 168 14.68 -19.02 -10.81
CA PRO A 168 15.44 -18.99 -9.56
C PRO A 168 14.89 -17.89 -8.66
N PHE A 169 14.34 -18.26 -7.52
CA PHE A 169 13.93 -17.31 -6.50
C PHE A 169 15.13 -16.94 -5.62
N THR A 170 15.33 -15.66 -5.41
CA THR A 170 16.44 -15.11 -4.60
C THR A 170 15.98 -14.54 -3.26
N HIS A 171 14.69 -14.57 -3.01
CA HIS A 171 14.07 -13.99 -1.81
C HIS A 171 13.04 -14.97 -1.20
N PRO A 172 12.80 -14.87 0.11
CA PRO A 172 11.66 -15.51 0.72
C PRO A 172 10.35 -15.10 0.05
N MET A 173 9.48 -16.09 -0.19
CA MET A 173 8.21 -15.90 -0.89
C MET A 173 7.04 -16.26 0.00
N MET A 174 5.87 -15.75 -0.33
CA MET A 174 4.59 -16.25 0.13
C MET A 174 3.81 -16.81 -1.05
N ALA A 175 3.14 -17.95 -0.85
CA ALA A 175 2.29 -18.59 -1.83
C ALA A 175 0.83 -18.46 -1.44
N GLN A 176 -0.01 -18.05 -2.40
CA GLN A 176 -1.46 -17.92 -2.25
C GLN A 176 -2.15 -18.65 -3.41
N PRO A 177 -3.34 -19.26 -3.22
CA PRO A 177 -4.10 -19.78 -4.35
C PRO A 177 -4.47 -18.63 -5.29
N PHE A 178 -4.41 -18.88 -6.59
CA PHE A 178 -4.96 -17.94 -7.57
C PHE A 178 -6.48 -17.88 -7.41
N LEU A 179 -7.01 -16.70 -7.12
CA LEU A 179 -8.44 -16.50 -6.99
C LEU A 179 -9.02 -15.95 -8.30
N PRO A 180 -9.88 -16.72 -9.01
CA PRO A 180 -10.46 -16.25 -10.26
C PRO A 180 -11.26 -14.95 -10.18
N ALA A 181 -11.68 -14.55 -8.96
CA ALA A 181 -12.36 -13.29 -8.71
C ALA A 181 -11.56 -12.08 -9.19
N ILE A 182 -10.21 -12.15 -9.19
CA ILE A 182 -9.35 -11.07 -9.71
C ILE A 182 -9.64 -10.75 -11.18
N LEU A 183 -9.98 -11.77 -11.98
CA LEU A 183 -10.33 -11.61 -13.40
C LEU A 183 -11.83 -11.35 -13.60
N ALA A 184 -12.68 -11.92 -12.76
CA ALA A 184 -14.13 -11.84 -12.92
C ALA A 184 -14.72 -10.52 -12.41
N GLU A 185 -14.25 -10.04 -11.25
CA GLU A 185 -14.72 -8.81 -10.60
C GLU A 185 -13.61 -7.75 -10.60
N GLY A 186 -12.42 -8.12 -10.21
CA GLY A 186 -11.28 -7.25 -9.96
C GLY A 186 -10.90 -7.23 -8.49
N GLU A 187 -9.97 -6.36 -8.14
CA GLU A 187 -9.55 -6.07 -6.76
C GLU A 187 -10.30 -4.85 -6.24
N LEU A 188 -10.91 -5.00 -5.07
CA LEU A 188 -11.57 -3.91 -4.37
C LEU A 188 -10.56 -3.23 -3.43
N SER A 189 -10.39 -1.92 -3.59
CA SER A 189 -9.52 -1.10 -2.76
C SER A 189 -10.34 -0.08 -1.98
N PHE A 190 -10.12 -0.02 -0.67
CA PHE A 190 -10.80 0.89 0.23
C PHE A 190 -9.77 1.83 0.85
N VAL A 191 -9.95 3.13 0.67
CA VAL A 191 -9.05 4.16 1.21
C VAL A 191 -9.65 4.75 2.47
N PHE A 192 -8.83 4.82 3.51
CA PHE A 192 -9.19 5.38 4.82
C PHE A 192 -8.22 6.48 5.21
N ILE A 193 -8.74 7.57 5.75
CA ILE A 193 -7.97 8.72 6.24
C ILE A 193 -8.36 8.99 7.69
N GLY A 194 -7.39 9.02 8.58
CA GLY A 194 -7.64 9.20 10.01
C GLY A 194 -8.39 8.04 10.68
N GLY A 195 -8.58 6.93 9.97
CA GLY A 195 -9.43 5.81 10.37
C GLY A 195 -10.83 5.85 9.75
N ASP A 196 -11.25 6.97 9.17
CA ASP A 196 -12.54 7.13 8.52
C ASP A 196 -12.48 6.73 7.03
N PHE A 197 -13.58 6.17 6.53
CA PHE A 197 -13.68 5.82 5.11
C PHE A 197 -13.69 7.08 4.23
N SER A 198 -12.79 7.11 3.24
CA SER A 198 -12.70 8.19 2.26
C SER A 198 -13.42 7.81 0.96
N HIS A 199 -12.95 6.79 0.28
CA HIS A 199 -13.50 6.33 -0.99
C HIS A 199 -13.10 4.88 -1.28
N ALA A 200 -13.70 4.29 -2.30
CA ALA A 200 -13.35 2.97 -2.78
C ALA A 200 -13.30 2.92 -4.30
N LEU A 201 -12.53 1.99 -4.81
CA LEU A 201 -12.40 1.73 -6.22
C LEU A 201 -12.25 0.23 -6.48
N ILE A 202 -12.50 -0.15 -7.72
CA ILE A 202 -12.22 -1.47 -8.22
C ILE A 202 -11.12 -1.38 -9.28
N LYS A 203 -10.13 -2.26 -9.16
CA LYS A 203 -9.01 -2.37 -10.11
C LYS A 203 -9.19 -3.63 -10.94
N ARG A 204 -9.11 -3.50 -12.27
CA ARG A 204 -9.25 -4.63 -13.19
C ARG A 204 -8.00 -4.77 -14.04
N ALA A 205 -7.58 -6.01 -14.27
CA ALA A 205 -6.47 -6.31 -15.14
C ALA A 205 -6.81 -6.05 -16.61
N ALA A 206 -5.79 -5.78 -17.41
CA ALA A 206 -5.91 -5.76 -18.85
C ALA A 206 -6.26 -7.16 -19.40
N GLU A 207 -6.86 -7.21 -20.59
CA GLU A 207 -7.17 -8.49 -21.24
C GLU A 207 -5.89 -9.33 -21.44
N GLY A 208 -5.92 -10.56 -20.92
CA GLY A 208 -4.78 -11.49 -21.00
C GLY A 208 -3.74 -11.35 -19.88
N ASP A 209 -3.91 -10.43 -18.93
CA ASP A 209 -3.11 -10.32 -17.72
C ASP A 209 -3.97 -10.56 -16.47
N TYR A 210 -3.34 -10.83 -15.34
CA TYR A 210 -3.98 -10.91 -14.03
C TYR A 210 -3.49 -9.79 -13.08
N ARG A 211 -2.43 -9.08 -13.47
CA ARG A 211 -1.89 -7.94 -12.73
C ARG A 211 -2.73 -6.70 -13.02
N ILE A 212 -3.10 -6.02 -11.96
CA ILE A 212 -4.08 -4.92 -12.00
C ILE A 212 -3.44 -3.53 -12.02
N GLN A 213 -2.12 -3.44 -11.85
CA GLN A 213 -1.40 -2.17 -11.78
C GLN A 213 -1.47 -1.45 -13.14
N SER A 214 -1.53 -0.11 -13.09
CA SER A 214 -1.58 0.76 -14.28
C SER A 214 -0.44 0.50 -15.26
N THR A 215 0.75 0.16 -14.76
CA THR A 215 1.94 -0.20 -15.55
C THR A 215 1.74 -1.44 -16.43
N TYR A 216 0.78 -2.30 -16.09
CA TYR A 216 0.39 -3.48 -16.87
C TYR A 216 -0.91 -3.26 -17.67
N GLY A 217 -1.38 -2.01 -17.76
CA GLY A 217 -2.59 -1.65 -18.51
C GLY A 217 -3.88 -1.89 -17.72
N GLY A 218 -3.79 -2.05 -16.41
CA GLY A 218 -4.95 -2.14 -15.54
C GLY A 218 -5.80 -0.87 -15.56
N THR A 219 -7.07 -1.00 -15.18
CA THR A 219 -8.03 0.11 -15.09
C THR A 219 -8.56 0.25 -13.67
N GLU A 220 -8.93 1.47 -13.31
CA GLU A 220 -9.37 1.86 -11.97
C GLU A 220 -10.68 2.62 -12.07
N GLU A 221 -11.72 2.16 -11.41
CA GLU A 221 -13.05 2.74 -11.43
C GLU A 221 -13.53 3.00 -10.01
N ALA A 222 -14.00 4.23 -9.73
CA ALA A 222 -14.60 4.58 -8.45
C ALA A 222 -15.89 3.78 -8.24
N ILE A 223 -16.09 3.26 -7.02
CA ILE A 223 -17.29 2.52 -6.66
C ILE A 223 -17.89 3.04 -5.35
N THR A 224 -19.18 2.81 -5.18
CA THR A 224 -19.84 2.91 -3.88
C THR A 224 -19.94 1.50 -3.31
N PRO A 225 -19.16 1.14 -2.27
CA PRO A 225 -19.22 -0.19 -1.70
C PRO A 225 -20.56 -0.44 -1.01
N ASN A 226 -21.02 -1.68 -0.99
CA ASN A 226 -22.14 -2.06 -0.14
C ASN A 226 -21.70 -2.09 1.34
N GLU A 227 -22.67 -2.09 2.26
CA GLU A 227 -22.41 -2.02 3.70
C GLU A 227 -21.58 -3.19 4.22
N ALA A 228 -21.75 -4.40 3.68
CA ALA A 228 -21.02 -5.58 4.11
C ALA A 228 -19.54 -5.52 3.69
N ASP A 229 -19.26 -5.07 2.47
CA ASP A 229 -17.90 -4.91 1.95
C ASP A 229 -17.17 -3.79 2.70
N LEU A 230 -17.83 -2.65 2.94
CA LEU A 230 -17.27 -1.56 3.73
C LEU A 230 -16.96 -2.01 5.16
N ALA A 231 -17.90 -2.71 5.81
CA ALA A 231 -17.71 -3.22 7.17
C ALA A 231 -16.53 -4.23 7.24
N ALA A 232 -16.35 -5.07 6.20
CA ALA A 232 -15.22 -5.99 6.13
C ALA A 232 -13.87 -5.23 6.06
N ALA A 233 -13.79 -4.19 5.23
CA ALA A 233 -12.58 -3.36 5.11
C ALA A 233 -12.29 -2.56 6.39
N GLN A 234 -13.31 -1.93 7.00
CA GLN A 234 -13.16 -1.23 8.29
C GLN A 234 -12.74 -2.19 9.41
N GLY A 235 -13.24 -3.43 9.38
CA GLY A 235 -12.85 -4.48 10.32
C GLY A 235 -11.33 -4.73 10.33
N VAL A 236 -10.67 -4.63 9.18
CA VAL A 236 -9.20 -4.78 9.10
C VAL A 236 -8.49 -3.69 9.89
N LEU A 237 -8.92 -2.44 9.76
CA LEU A 237 -8.31 -1.31 10.48
C LEU A 237 -8.56 -1.37 11.99
N SER A 238 -9.68 -1.97 12.41
CA SER A 238 -9.98 -2.13 13.84
C SER A 238 -8.99 -3.05 14.59
N TYR A 239 -8.17 -3.81 13.87
CA TYR A 239 -7.10 -4.63 14.44
C TYR A 239 -5.80 -3.85 14.69
N LEU A 240 -5.69 -2.60 14.21
CA LEU A 240 -4.56 -1.72 14.52
C LEU A 240 -4.74 -1.10 15.91
N ASP A 241 -3.63 -0.84 16.59
CA ASP A 241 -3.65 -0.28 17.95
C ASP A 241 -4.14 1.19 17.97
N ALA A 242 -3.94 1.91 16.86
CA ALA A 242 -4.46 3.26 16.65
C ALA A 242 -4.77 3.48 15.17
N PRO A 243 -5.71 4.37 14.81
CA PRO A 243 -6.00 4.72 13.44
C PRO A 243 -4.79 5.36 12.74
N PRO A 244 -4.34 4.83 11.59
CA PRO A 244 -3.28 5.46 10.80
C PRO A 244 -3.76 6.81 10.25
N LEU A 245 -2.84 7.66 9.80
CA LEU A 245 -3.23 8.88 9.07
C LEU A 245 -3.90 8.52 7.75
N TYR A 246 -3.37 7.53 7.08
CA TYR A 246 -3.89 6.97 5.82
C TYR A 246 -3.65 5.48 5.77
N GLY A 247 -4.48 4.79 5.01
CA GLY A 247 -4.30 3.38 4.70
C GLY A 247 -5.18 2.95 3.54
N ARG A 248 -4.71 1.93 2.81
CA ARG A 248 -5.48 1.27 1.75
C ARG A 248 -5.63 -0.21 2.09
N VAL A 249 -6.86 -0.68 2.05
CA VAL A 249 -7.22 -2.09 2.30
C VAL A 249 -7.61 -2.70 0.97
N ASP A 250 -6.78 -3.62 0.45
CA ASP A 250 -6.99 -4.30 -0.82
C ASP A 250 -7.55 -5.69 -0.59
N MET A 251 -8.69 -5.99 -1.21
CA MET A 251 -9.47 -7.19 -0.94
C MET A 251 -9.94 -7.88 -2.22
N LEU A 252 -10.12 -9.18 -2.14
CA LEU A 252 -10.72 -10.01 -3.19
C LEU A 252 -11.97 -10.73 -2.69
N ARG A 253 -12.92 -10.95 -3.59
CA ARG A 253 -14.14 -11.70 -3.29
C ARG A 253 -13.85 -13.18 -3.18
N ALA A 254 -14.30 -13.79 -2.09
CA ALA A 254 -14.28 -15.23 -1.89
C ALA A 254 -15.48 -15.90 -2.55
N SER A 255 -15.44 -17.23 -2.68
CA SER A 255 -16.52 -18.03 -3.27
C SER A 255 -17.83 -17.99 -2.48
N ASP A 256 -17.78 -17.64 -1.19
CA ASP A 256 -18.95 -17.46 -0.32
C ASP A 256 -19.57 -16.03 -0.41
N GLY A 257 -18.99 -15.18 -1.26
CA GLY A 257 -19.43 -13.80 -1.47
C GLY A 257 -18.85 -12.78 -0.50
N GLY A 258 -18.15 -13.20 0.56
CA GLY A 258 -17.46 -12.29 1.48
C GLY A 258 -16.11 -11.84 0.93
N LEU A 259 -15.49 -10.86 1.58
CA LEU A 259 -14.16 -10.37 1.18
C LEU A 259 -13.04 -11.03 1.97
N LEU A 260 -11.93 -11.27 1.29
CA LEU A 260 -10.65 -11.72 1.85
C LEU A 260 -9.62 -10.59 1.72
N LEU A 261 -8.93 -10.29 2.79
CA LEU A 261 -7.82 -9.34 2.76
C LEU A 261 -6.69 -9.91 1.92
N MET A 262 -6.28 -9.15 0.91
CA MET A 262 -5.13 -9.43 0.08
C MET A 262 -3.90 -8.67 0.58
N GLU A 263 -4.07 -7.36 0.84
CA GLU A 263 -3.01 -6.48 1.31
C GLU A 263 -3.57 -5.33 2.15
N LEU A 264 -2.78 -4.88 3.14
CA LEU A 264 -3.00 -3.65 3.89
C LEU A 264 -1.78 -2.76 3.65
N GLU A 265 -1.97 -1.65 2.95
CA GLU A 265 -0.90 -0.72 2.62
C GLU A 265 -0.95 0.52 3.53
N LEU A 266 0.09 0.68 4.34
CA LEU A 266 0.22 1.75 5.34
C LEU A 266 1.51 2.57 5.15
N ILE A 267 2.32 2.26 4.13
CA ILE A 267 3.62 2.91 3.91
C ILE A 267 3.51 3.94 2.80
N GLU A 268 3.42 3.49 1.55
CA GLU A 268 3.48 4.35 0.37
C GLU A 268 2.39 4.06 -0.67
N PRO A 269 1.14 3.79 -0.25
CA PRO A 269 0.08 3.49 -1.20
C PRO A 269 -0.22 4.66 -2.12
N TYR A 270 -0.43 4.38 -3.41
CA TYR A 270 -1.19 5.31 -4.23
C TYR A 270 -2.63 5.36 -3.72
N LEU A 271 -3.11 6.54 -3.35
CA LEU A 271 -4.42 6.72 -2.71
C LEU A 271 -5.52 7.16 -3.67
N TYR A 272 -5.28 7.07 -4.97
CA TYR A 272 -6.28 7.24 -6.04
C TYR A 272 -7.10 8.55 -5.94
N PRO A 273 -6.47 9.73 -6.00
CA PRO A 273 -7.15 11.02 -5.85
C PRO A 273 -8.20 11.28 -6.94
N HIS A 274 -8.08 10.67 -8.13
CA HIS A 274 -9.07 10.80 -9.19
C HIS A 274 -10.36 10.04 -8.88
N GLN A 275 -10.29 8.93 -8.12
CA GLN A 275 -11.43 8.15 -7.67
C GLN A 275 -12.00 8.68 -6.35
N GLY A 276 -11.21 9.45 -5.59
CA GLY A 276 -11.59 10.12 -4.36
C GLY A 276 -11.23 11.62 -4.39
N PRO A 277 -12.02 12.48 -5.06
CA PRO A 277 -11.66 13.89 -5.25
C PRO A 277 -11.53 14.70 -3.96
N ASP A 278 -12.13 14.25 -2.87
CA ASP A 278 -11.98 14.86 -1.54
C ASP A 278 -10.76 14.39 -0.75
N LEU A 279 -9.94 13.49 -1.30
CA LEU A 279 -8.79 12.87 -0.62
C LEU A 279 -7.87 13.91 0.04
N GLY A 280 -7.43 14.90 -0.73
CA GLY A 280 -6.52 15.92 -0.23
C GLY A 280 -7.08 16.72 0.94
N ARG A 281 -8.38 17.05 0.89
CA ARG A 281 -9.09 17.73 1.98
C ARG A 281 -9.19 16.83 3.23
N HIS A 282 -9.56 15.56 3.07
CA HIS A 282 -9.63 14.61 4.19
C HIS A 282 -8.26 14.44 4.87
N ILE A 283 -7.16 14.35 4.09
CA ILE A 283 -5.79 14.26 4.65
C ILE A 283 -5.45 15.54 5.41
N ALA A 284 -5.74 16.73 4.83
CA ALA A 284 -5.47 18.00 5.49
C ALA A 284 -6.24 18.13 6.81
N GLU A 285 -7.54 17.82 6.83
CA GLU A 285 -8.38 17.86 8.04
C GLU A 285 -7.85 16.89 9.12
N ALA A 286 -7.55 15.63 8.74
CA ALA A 286 -7.03 14.64 9.66
C ALA A 286 -5.63 14.99 10.20
N LEU A 287 -4.78 15.61 9.38
CA LEU A 287 -3.45 16.07 9.78
C LEU A 287 -3.55 17.23 10.76
N MET A 288 -4.36 18.25 10.44
CA MET A 288 -4.58 19.41 11.31
C MET A 288 -5.13 19.01 12.66
N ALA A 289 -6.14 18.14 12.71
CA ALA A 289 -6.70 17.64 13.95
C ALA A 289 -5.67 16.94 14.86
N ARG A 290 -4.66 16.27 14.27
CA ARG A 290 -3.58 15.59 15.02
C ARG A 290 -2.46 16.53 15.46
N ILE A 291 -2.34 17.70 14.87
CA ILE A 291 -1.34 18.71 15.24
C ILE A 291 -1.86 19.57 16.38
N ASP A 292 -3.15 19.89 16.35
CA ASP A 292 -3.80 20.77 17.35
C ASP A 292 -4.15 20.03 18.66
N GLY A 293 -4.19 18.69 18.65
CA GLY A 293 -4.46 17.84 19.82
C GLY A 293 -3.18 17.34 20.48
#